data_ca926feb9f5c69fe04bcc054cc19c724
#
_entry.id   ca926feb9f5c69fe04bcc054cc19c724
#
_cell.length_a   1.000
_cell.length_b   1.000
_cell.length_c   1.000
_cell.angle_alpha   90.00
_cell.angle_beta   90.00
_cell.angle_gamma   90.00
#
_symmetry.space_group_name_H-M   'P 1'
#
loop_
_entity.id
_entity.type
_entity.pdbx_description
1 polymer ?
#
loop_
_entity_poly.entity_id
_entity_poly.type
_entity_poly.pdbx_seq_one_letter_code
_entity_poly.pdbx_strand_id
1 'polypeptide(L)'
;MRRRRLLLLAPLGVLATWFLVTWATYPSDRTPTGAYLRVTKAVNEDRPEAFFAYIETAAQHACYTIGNYRKKTRSRILEAYPEPDRSRLAASYEDEAGATDGSQVFALYARRRGWLQRLRRDMSGVDQVEISGDRASVQTVKGSRYPFRRRENGIWGLTLFTASLVAEAEKAARDAEIVERAATDYERVRSMEGRAVIEGPR
;
A
#
# COMPACT_ATOMS: atom_id res chain seq x y z
N MET A 1 32.46 9.24 -49.21
CA MET A 1 32.20 8.83 -47.81
C MET A 1 31.07 9.58 -47.06
N ARG A 2 30.49 10.67 -47.59
CA ARG A 2 29.42 11.49 -46.88
C ARG A 2 28.01 10.90 -46.93
N ARG A 3 27.65 10.08 -47.94
CA ARG A 3 26.27 9.54 -48.09
C ARG A 3 25.90 8.42 -47.10
N ARG A 4 26.84 7.64 -46.56
CA ARG A 4 26.56 6.54 -45.61
C ARG A 4 26.26 7.03 -44.18
N ARG A 5 26.68 8.24 -43.80
CA ARG A 5 26.39 8.80 -42.46
C ARG A 5 24.97 9.37 -42.35
N LEU A 6 24.35 9.79 -43.43
CA LEU A 6 22.96 10.28 -43.46
C LEU A 6 21.92 9.18 -43.28
N LEU A 7 22.21 7.96 -43.69
CA LEU A 7 21.27 6.81 -43.57
C LEU A 7 21.15 6.25 -42.16
N LEU A 8 22.11 6.53 -41.27
CA LEU A 8 22.09 6.09 -39.86
C LEU A 8 21.40 7.10 -38.93
N LEU A 9 21.23 8.35 -39.36
CA LEU A 9 20.57 9.39 -38.54
C LEU A 9 19.04 9.37 -38.70
N ALA A 10 18.51 8.83 -39.79
CA ALA A 10 17.07 8.76 -40.04
C ALA A 10 16.33 7.87 -39.02
N PRO A 11 16.77 6.65 -38.67
CA PRO A 11 16.08 5.80 -37.70
C PRO A 11 16.17 6.37 -36.27
N LEU A 12 17.24 7.08 -35.90
CA LEU A 12 17.35 7.73 -34.57
C LEU A 12 16.35 8.89 -34.42
N GLY A 13 16.15 9.67 -35.48
CA GLY A 13 15.17 10.76 -35.51
C GLY A 13 13.73 10.25 -35.38
N VAL A 14 13.39 9.17 -36.06
CA VAL A 14 12.07 8.52 -36.01
C VAL A 14 11.80 7.95 -34.61
N LEU A 15 12.78 7.27 -34.02
CA LEU A 15 12.68 6.73 -32.65
C LEU A 15 12.53 7.84 -31.61
N ALA A 16 13.29 8.91 -31.71
CA ALA A 16 13.19 10.05 -30.79
C ALA A 16 11.85 10.76 -30.93
N THR A 17 11.36 10.97 -32.13
CA THR A 17 10.05 11.58 -32.39
C THR A 17 8.92 10.68 -31.88
N TRP A 18 8.99 9.37 -32.09
CA TRP A 18 8.02 8.41 -31.60
C TRP A 18 7.99 8.37 -30.06
N PHE A 19 9.16 8.44 -29.41
CA PHE A 19 9.30 8.49 -27.96
C PHE A 19 8.73 9.78 -27.38
N LEU A 20 8.99 10.94 -28.02
CA LEU A 20 8.45 12.23 -27.63
C LEU A 20 6.92 12.30 -27.79
N VAL A 21 6.37 11.76 -28.88
CA VAL A 21 4.93 11.70 -29.12
C VAL A 21 4.23 10.80 -28.11
N THR A 22 4.79 9.61 -27.79
CA THR A 22 4.21 8.73 -26.79
C THR A 22 4.27 9.32 -25.38
N TRP A 23 5.31 10.09 -25.07
CA TRP A 23 5.44 10.78 -23.78
C TRP A 23 4.45 11.96 -23.66
N ALA A 24 4.27 12.72 -24.74
CA ALA A 24 3.35 13.85 -24.79
C ALA A 24 1.87 13.44 -24.82
N THR A 25 1.55 12.20 -25.21
CA THR A 25 0.16 11.71 -25.30
C THR A 25 -0.30 10.91 -24.07
N TYR A 26 0.61 10.60 -23.10
CA TYR A 26 0.19 9.88 -21.91
C TYR A 26 -0.58 10.82 -20.98
N PRO A 27 -1.86 10.52 -20.65
CA PRO A 27 -2.69 11.43 -19.87
C PRO A 27 -2.08 11.77 -18.51
N SER A 28 -2.20 13.05 -18.10
CA SER A 28 -1.73 13.50 -16.79
C SER A 28 -2.43 12.73 -15.66
N ASP A 29 -1.71 12.41 -14.58
CA ASP A 29 -2.27 11.82 -13.35
C ASP A 29 -3.18 12.78 -12.56
N ARG A 30 -3.24 14.03 -12.98
CA ARG A 30 -4.24 15.01 -12.54
C ARG A 30 -5.58 14.86 -13.26
N THR A 31 -5.74 13.82 -14.07
CA THR A 31 -7.02 13.39 -14.65
C THR A 31 -7.37 11.99 -14.15
N PRO A 32 -8.66 11.65 -14.00
CA PRO A 32 -9.07 10.30 -13.58
C PRO A 32 -8.55 9.21 -14.54
N THR A 33 -8.62 9.48 -15.85
CA THR A 33 -8.08 8.59 -16.89
C THR A 33 -6.58 8.34 -16.70
N GLY A 34 -5.79 9.40 -16.47
CA GLY A 34 -4.35 9.25 -16.31
C GLY A 34 -3.97 8.51 -15.04
N ALA A 35 -4.67 8.75 -13.93
CA ALA A 35 -4.49 7.97 -12.69
C ALA A 35 -4.86 6.49 -12.90
N TYR A 36 -6.01 6.22 -13.55
CA TYR A 36 -6.44 4.86 -13.89
C TYR A 36 -5.41 4.11 -14.74
N LEU A 37 -4.86 4.74 -15.77
CA LEU A 37 -3.86 4.11 -16.65
C LEU A 37 -2.55 3.78 -15.89
N ARG A 38 -2.15 4.60 -14.92
CA ARG A 38 -0.98 4.31 -14.07
C ARG A 38 -1.23 3.13 -13.13
N VAL A 39 -2.44 3.05 -12.55
CA VAL A 39 -2.85 1.87 -11.78
C VAL A 39 -2.84 0.64 -12.67
N THR A 40 -3.44 0.70 -13.86
CA THR A 40 -3.49 -0.42 -14.82
C THR A 40 -2.08 -0.89 -15.21
N LYS A 41 -1.17 0.05 -15.49
CA LYS A 41 0.22 -0.26 -15.80
C LYS A 41 0.89 -1.02 -14.63
N ALA A 42 0.80 -0.49 -13.42
CA ALA A 42 1.41 -1.11 -12.24
C ALA A 42 0.81 -2.50 -11.92
N VAL A 43 -0.50 -2.69 -12.13
CA VAL A 43 -1.18 -3.99 -11.99
C VAL A 43 -0.67 -4.99 -13.02
N ASN A 44 -0.47 -4.57 -14.27
CA ASN A 44 0.05 -5.45 -15.34
C ASN A 44 1.52 -5.83 -15.11
N GLU A 45 2.29 -4.93 -14.52
CA GLU A 45 3.70 -5.15 -14.14
C GLU A 45 3.87 -5.91 -12.82
N ASP A 46 2.78 -6.29 -12.13
CA ASP A 46 2.77 -6.93 -10.80
C ASP A 46 3.48 -6.10 -9.71
N ARG A 47 3.38 -4.78 -9.81
CA ARG A 47 4.04 -3.82 -8.93
C ARG A 47 3.03 -2.99 -8.14
N PRO A 48 2.38 -3.56 -7.10
CA PRO A 48 1.38 -2.83 -6.31
C PRO A 48 1.95 -1.60 -5.61
N GLU A 49 3.22 -1.61 -5.23
CA GLU A 49 3.91 -0.46 -4.65
C GLU A 49 3.89 0.76 -5.59
N ALA A 50 3.98 0.52 -6.90
CA ALA A 50 4.04 1.58 -7.89
C ALA A 50 2.72 2.34 -8.04
N PHE A 51 1.58 1.73 -7.72
CA PHE A 51 0.31 2.46 -7.74
C PHE A 51 -0.17 2.96 -6.37
N PHE A 52 0.61 2.76 -5.31
CA PHE A 52 0.30 3.32 -3.99
C PHE A 52 0.12 4.86 -4.03
N ALA A 53 0.86 5.55 -4.88
CA ALA A 53 0.69 6.97 -5.11
C ALA A 53 -0.70 7.36 -5.69
N TYR A 54 -1.41 6.40 -6.27
CA TYR A 54 -2.71 6.58 -6.94
C TYR A 54 -3.88 5.95 -6.19
N ILE A 55 -3.73 5.61 -4.91
CA ILE A 55 -4.84 5.32 -4.02
C ILE A 55 -5.25 6.56 -3.22
N GLU A 56 -6.45 6.56 -2.65
CA GLU A 56 -6.97 7.67 -1.85
C GLU A 56 -6.09 7.97 -0.64
N THR A 57 -6.02 9.24 -0.23
CA THR A 57 -5.20 9.70 0.91
C THR A 57 -5.52 8.93 2.20
N ALA A 58 -6.80 8.69 2.49
CA ALA A 58 -7.21 7.92 3.68
C ALA A 58 -6.68 6.48 3.65
N ALA A 59 -6.64 5.84 2.46
CA ALA A 59 -6.05 4.52 2.30
C ALA A 59 -4.53 4.53 2.50
N GLN A 60 -3.84 5.57 2.03
CA GLN A 60 -2.40 5.73 2.26
C GLN A 60 -2.09 5.90 3.75
N HIS A 61 -2.83 6.78 4.44
CA HIS A 61 -2.67 6.99 5.89
C HIS A 61 -2.96 5.70 6.67
N ALA A 62 -3.98 4.94 6.28
CA ALA A 62 -4.28 3.64 6.89
C ALA A 62 -3.09 2.68 6.78
N CYS A 63 -2.41 2.60 5.63
CA CYS A 63 -1.23 1.75 5.47
C CYS A 63 -0.07 2.17 6.39
N TYR A 64 0.22 3.46 6.50
CA TYR A 64 1.24 3.95 7.46
C TYR A 64 0.84 3.64 8.90
N THR A 65 -0.42 3.82 9.25
CA THR A 65 -0.97 3.53 10.59
C THR A 65 -0.82 2.04 10.93
N ILE A 66 -1.18 1.14 9.99
CA ILE A 66 -0.99 -0.30 10.15
C ILE A 66 0.48 -0.62 10.44
N GLY A 67 1.40 -0.19 9.58
CA GLY A 67 2.83 -0.44 9.74
C GLY A 67 3.37 0.03 11.09
N ASN A 68 2.99 1.23 11.52
CA ASN A 68 3.43 1.81 12.80
C ASN A 68 2.91 0.99 14.00
N TYR A 69 1.62 0.66 14.04
CA TYR A 69 1.07 -0.15 15.12
C TYR A 69 1.65 -1.56 15.13
N ARG A 70 1.82 -2.21 13.98
CA ARG A 70 2.40 -3.55 13.91
C ARG A 70 3.85 -3.59 14.38
N LYS A 71 4.66 -2.58 14.03
CA LYS A 71 6.03 -2.42 14.57
C LYS A 71 6.02 -2.29 16.09
N LYS A 72 5.21 -1.36 16.62
CA LYS A 72 5.08 -1.16 18.07
C LYS A 72 4.61 -2.44 18.77
N THR A 73 3.58 -3.08 18.25
CA THR A 73 3.03 -4.33 18.81
C THR A 73 4.08 -5.44 18.85
N ARG A 74 4.80 -5.66 17.75
CA ARG A 74 5.85 -6.69 17.68
C ARG A 74 6.99 -6.41 18.66
N SER A 75 7.50 -5.18 18.74
CA SER A 75 8.52 -4.80 19.71
C SER A 75 8.06 -5.06 21.13
N ARG A 76 6.84 -4.68 21.48
CA ARG A 76 6.29 -4.84 22.81
C ARG A 76 6.14 -6.31 23.21
N ILE A 77 5.75 -7.17 22.26
CA ILE A 77 5.70 -8.62 22.48
C ILE A 77 7.11 -9.18 22.76
N LEU A 78 8.10 -8.80 21.95
CA LEU A 78 9.47 -9.27 22.12
C LEU A 78 10.10 -8.85 23.45
N GLU A 79 9.71 -7.71 24.01
CA GLU A 79 10.24 -7.17 25.28
C GLU A 79 9.60 -7.84 26.50
N ALA A 80 8.28 -8.01 26.51
CA ALA A 80 7.52 -8.32 27.71
C ALA A 80 6.97 -9.73 27.81
N TYR A 81 6.68 -10.39 26.67
CA TYR A 81 5.98 -11.67 26.69
C TYR A 81 6.91 -12.84 27.05
N PRO A 82 6.39 -13.86 27.79
CA PRO A 82 7.12 -15.10 28.03
C PRO A 82 7.09 -16.01 26.79
N GLU A 83 8.06 -16.96 26.70
CA GLU A 83 7.97 -18.04 25.73
C GLU A 83 6.91 -19.09 26.17
N PRO A 84 6.22 -19.76 25.23
CA PRO A 84 6.41 -19.73 23.77
C PRO A 84 5.59 -18.61 23.06
N ASP A 85 4.77 -17.86 23.79
CA ASP A 85 3.88 -16.86 23.22
C ASP A 85 4.65 -15.70 22.55
N ARG A 86 5.79 -15.32 23.10
CA ARG A 86 6.66 -14.30 22.52
C ARG A 86 7.01 -14.60 21.07
N SER A 87 7.60 -15.75 20.82
CA SER A 87 8.04 -16.14 19.48
C SER A 87 6.86 -16.31 18.52
N ARG A 88 5.79 -16.95 18.95
CA ARG A 88 4.61 -17.22 18.15
C ARG A 88 3.89 -15.94 17.74
N LEU A 89 3.64 -15.04 18.68
CA LEU A 89 2.94 -13.78 18.42
C LEU A 89 3.81 -12.80 17.64
N ALA A 90 5.09 -12.67 17.94
CA ALA A 90 6.01 -11.81 17.20
C ALA A 90 6.08 -12.21 15.71
N ALA A 91 6.09 -13.50 15.42
CA ALA A 91 6.07 -14.01 14.04
C ALA A 91 4.76 -13.64 13.29
N SER A 92 3.62 -13.59 13.97
CA SER A 92 2.34 -13.23 13.34
C SER A 92 2.27 -11.78 12.84
N TYR A 93 3.12 -10.89 13.35
CA TYR A 93 3.20 -9.48 12.96
C TYR A 93 4.42 -9.15 12.08
N GLU A 94 5.25 -10.13 11.75
CA GLU A 94 6.56 -9.92 11.14
C GLU A 94 6.49 -9.21 9.80
N ASP A 95 5.62 -9.65 8.90
CA ASP A 95 5.53 -9.10 7.54
C ASP A 95 5.15 -7.61 7.55
N GLU A 96 4.10 -7.24 8.29
CA GLU A 96 3.64 -5.85 8.36
C GLU A 96 4.59 -4.97 9.18
N ALA A 97 5.19 -5.52 10.24
CA ALA A 97 6.19 -4.82 11.05
C ALA A 97 7.51 -4.65 10.30
N GLY A 98 7.87 -5.57 9.41
CA GLY A 98 9.06 -5.51 8.56
C GLY A 98 8.92 -4.56 7.37
N ALA A 99 7.71 -4.14 7.02
CA ALA A 99 7.50 -3.20 5.94
C ALA A 99 8.21 -1.85 6.21
N THR A 100 8.96 -1.35 5.23
CA THR A 100 9.72 -0.11 5.38
C THR A 100 8.82 1.13 5.35
N ASP A 101 7.72 1.06 4.59
CA ASP A 101 6.77 2.16 4.42
C ASP A 101 5.34 1.69 4.11
N GLY A 102 4.41 2.65 3.94
CA GLY A 102 3.01 2.36 3.65
C GLY A 102 2.79 1.67 2.29
N SER A 103 3.67 1.86 1.31
CA SER A 103 3.54 1.22 -0.01
C SER A 103 3.79 -0.29 0.08
N GLN A 104 4.75 -0.71 0.90
CA GLN A 104 4.99 -2.13 1.16
C GLN A 104 3.86 -2.76 1.97
N VAL A 105 3.31 -2.06 2.98
CA VAL A 105 2.10 -2.52 3.68
C VAL A 105 0.95 -2.71 2.70
N PHE A 106 0.70 -1.74 1.82
CA PHE A 106 -0.32 -1.85 0.79
C PHE A 106 -0.09 -3.08 -0.11
N ALA A 107 1.14 -3.30 -0.55
CA ALA A 107 1.50 -4.43 -1.39
C ALA A 107 1.23 -5.78 -0.72
N LEU A 108 1.54 -5.91 0.58
CA LEU A 108 1.22 -7.10 1.36
C LEU A 108 -0.29 -7.39 1.34
N TYR A 109 -1.12 -6.38 1.60
CA TYR A 109 -2.58 -6.54 1.57
C TYR A 109 -3.11 -6.82 0.17
N ALA A 110 -2.58 -6.13 -0.85
CA ALA A 110 -3.00 -6.32 -2.24
C ALA A 110 -2.75 -7.75 -2.73
N ARG A 111 -1.62 -8.36 -2.33
CA ARG A 111 -1.30 -9.77 -2.64
C ARG A 111 -2.15 -10.73 -1.80
N ARG A 112 -2.17 -10.58 -0.46
CA ARG A 112 -2.92 -11.47 0.44
C ARG A 112 -4.41 -11.55 0.13
N ARG A 113 -5.02 -10.41 -0.26
CA ARG A 113 -6.47 -10.32 -0.56
C ARG A 113 -6.82 -10.56 -2.02
N GLY A 114 -5.83 -10.88 -2.86
CA GLY A 114 -6.05 -11.14 -4.28
C GLY A 114 -6.53 -9.93 -5.07
N TRP A 115 -6.24 -8.68 -4.60
CA TRP A 115 -6.69 -7.47 -5.28
C TRP A 115 -6.03 -7.30 -6.65
N LEU A 116 -4.76 -7.66 -6.77
CA LEU A 116 -4.03 -7.58 -8.04
C LEU A 116 -4.63 -8.50 -9.11
N GLN A 117 -4.95 -9.77 -8.75
CA GLN A 117 -5.55 -10.72 -9.68
C GLN A 117 -6.93 -10.25 -10.12
N ARG A 118 -7.73 -9.70 -9.18
CA ARG A 118 -9.05 -9.14 -9.48
C ARG A 118 -8.93 -7.95 -10.44
N LEU A 119 -8.07 -6.97 -10.11
CA LEU A 119 -7.86 -5.81 -10.95
C LEU A 119 -7.37 -6.22 -12.35
N ARG A 120 -6.39 -7.13 -12.44
CA ARG A 120 -5.85 -7.60 -13.74
C ARG A 120 -6.92 -8.24 -14.62
N ARG A 121 -7.86 -8.99 -14.03
CA ARG A 121 -8.96 -9.59 -14.75
C ARG A 121 -10.00 -8.56 -15.22
N ASP A 122 -10.31 -7.59 -14.36
CA ASP A 122 -11.47 -6.72 -14.54
C ASP A 122 -11.10 -5.39 -15.24
N MET A 123 -9.85 -4.94 -15.17
CA MET A 123 -9.38 -3.74 -15.87
C MET A 123 -9.31 -3.94 -17.38
N SER A 124 -9.66 -2.88 -18.12
CA SER A 124 -9.59 -2.83 -19.59
C SER A 124 -9.51 -1.37 -20.06
N GLY A 125 -9.64 -1.11 -21.36
CA GLY A 125 -9.66 0.25 -21.88
C GLY A 125 -10.77 1.10 -21.24
N VAL A 126 -10.52 2.39 -21.13
CA VAL A 126 -11.51 3.37 -20.61
C VAL A 126 -12.57 3.56 -21.67
N ASP A 127 -13.84 3.43 -21.27
CA ASP A 127 -15.02 3.70 -22.09
C ASP A 127 -15.56 5.10 -21.78
N GLN A 128 -15.89 5.36 -20.50
CA GLN A 128 -16.49 6.60 -20.06
C GLN A 128 -15.87 7.08 -18.75
N VAL A 129 -15.83 8.41 -18.56
CA VAL A 129 -15.42 9.05 -17.30
C VAL A 129 -16.47 10.06 -16.88
N GLU A 130 -17.01 9.87 -15.69
CA GLU A 130 -17.93 10.80 -15.04
C GLU A 130 -17.18 11.55 -13.94
N ILE A 131 -17.27 12.88 -13.89
CA ILE A 131 -16.63 13.73 -12.87
C ILE A 131 -17.69 14.58 -12.20
N SER A 132 -17.69 14.55 -10.86
CA SER A 132 -18.56 15.38 -10.02
C SER A 132 -17.74 15.96 -8.86
N GLY A 133 -17.30 17.20 -9.00
CA GLY A 133 -16.48 17.89 -8.02
C GLY A 133 -15.12 17.23 -7.80
N ASP A 134 -14.91 16.70 -6.60
CA ASP A 134 -13.72 15.96 -6.19
C ASP A 134 -13.81 14.43 -6.41
N ARG A 135 -14.93 13.95 -6.96
CA ARG A 135 -15.18 12.54 -7.23
C ARG A 135 -15.23 12.26 -8.72
N ALA A 136 -14.77 11.09 -9.11
CA ALA A 136 -14.91 10.59 -10.46
C ALA A 136 -15.17 9.08 -10.49
N SER A 137 -15.80 8.63 -11.56
CA SER A 137 -15.97 7.22 -11.88
C SER A 137 -15.40 6.95 -13.26
N VAL A 138 -14.45 6.03 -13.36
CA VAL A 138 -13.92 5.54 -14.63
C VAL A 138 -14.63 4.24 -14.94
N GLN A 139 -15.40 4.22 -16.01
CA GLN A 139 -16.04 3.03 -16.56
C GLN A 139 -15.15 2.44 -17.66
N THR A 140 -15.00 1.13 -17.64
CA THR A 140 -14.21 0.40 -18.63
C THR A 140 -15.08 -0.25 -19.69
N VAL A 141 -14.47 -0.60 -20.83
CA VAL A 141 -15.16 -1.32 -21.92
C VAL A 141 -15.76 -2.65 -21.45
N LYS A 142 -15.20 -3.27 -20.41
CA LYS A 142 -15.76 -4.47 -19.77
C LYS A 142 -16.94 -4.17 -18.82
N GLY A 143 -17.33 -2.89 -18.65
CA GLY A 143 -18.41 -2.47 -17.76
C GLY A 143 -18.02 -2.32 -16.30
N SER A 144 -16.77 -2.58 -15.92
CA SER A 144 -16.28 -2.36 -14.55
C SER A 144 -16.18 -0.87 -14.25
N ARG A 145 -16.53 -0.47 -13.03
CA ARG A 145 -16.48 0.93 -12.57
C ARG A 145 -15.43 1.09 -11.47
N TYR A 146 -14.57 2.09 -11.62
CA TYR A 146 -13.51 2.42 -10.69
C TYR A 146 -13.72 3.81 -10.11
N PRO A 147 -14.06 3.93 -8.81
CA PRO A 147 -14.27 5.20 -8.15
C PRO A 147 -12.95 5.85 -7.78
N PHE A 148 -12.84 7.16 -8.05
CA PHE A 148 -11.70 7.99 -7.71
C PHE A 148 -12.11 9.21 -6.91
N ARG A 149 -11.19 9.72 -6.07
CA ARG A 149 -11.30 11.02 -5.42
C ARG A 149 -10.07 11.86 -5.73
N ARG A 150 -10.27 13.15 -6.01
CA ARG A 150 -9.18 14.09 -6.20
C ARG A 150 -8.56 14.44 -4.84
N ARG A 151 -7.26 14.27 -4.73
CA ARG A 151 -6.46 14.60 -3.54
C ARG A 151 -6.08 16.08 -3.56
N GLU A 152 -5.61 16.61 -2.43
CA GLU A 152 -5.18 18.01 -2.29
C GLU A 152 -4.06 18.40 -3.28
N ASN A 153 -3.17 17.47 -3.59
CA ASN A 153 -2.11 17.66 -4.58
C ASN A 153 -2.59 17.61 -6.05
N GLY A 154 -3.89 17.45 -6.27
CA GLY A 154 -4.52 17.38 -7.58
C GLY A 154 -4.48 16.02 -8.27
N ILE A 155 -3.78 15.02 -7.71
CA ILE A 155 -3.74 13.64 -8.23
C ILE A 155 -5.06 12.94 -7.86
N TRP A 156 -5.55 12.09 -8.76
CA TRP A 156 -6.72 11.27 -8.51
C TRP A 156 -6.34 9.95 -7.85
N GLY A 157 -6.96 9.65 -6.71
CA GLY A 157 -6.74 8.44 -5.93
C GLY A 157 -7.91 7.46 -6.04
N LEU A 158 -7.62 6.20 -6.36
CA LEU A 158 -8.59 5.10 -6.38
C LEU A 158 -9.09 4.83 -4.95
N THR A 159 -10.43 4.82 -4.75
CA THR A 159 -11.04 4.66 -3.43
C THR A 159 -11.43 3.21 -3.11
N LEU A 160 -11.24 2.29 -4.05
CA LEU A 160 -11.72 0.89 -3.98
C LEU A 160 -11.27 0.14 -2.72
N PHE A 161 -10.10 0.48 -2.16
CA PHE A 161 -9.51 -0.23 -1.02
C PHE A 161 -9.64 0.51 0.30
N THR A 162 -10.14 1.75 0.29
CA THR A 162 -10.10 2.66 1.44
C THR A 162 -10.80 2.09 2.66
N ALA A 163 -12.05 1.66 2.53
CA ALA A 163 -12.81 1.12 3.66
C ALA A 163 -12.11 -0.11 4.29
N SER A 164 -11.57 -0.98 3.44
CA SER A 164 -10.88 -2.19 3.86
C SER A 164 -9.58 -1.89 4.63
N LEU A 165 -8.79 -0.93 4.14
CA LEU A 165 -7.53 -0.54 4.78
C LEU A 165 -7.75 0.25 6.07
N VAL A 166 -8.75 1.12 6.11
CA VAL A 166 -9.13 1.86 7.33
C VAL A 166 -9.57 0.88 8.42
N ALA A 167 -10.40 -0.10 8.11
CA ALA A 167 -10.80 -1.13 9.06
C ALA A 167 -9.61 -1.95 9.61
N GLU A 168 -8.61 -2.25 8.75
CA GLU A 168 -7.38 -2.92 9.20
C GLU A 168 -6.51 -2.01 10.08
N ALA A 169 -6.45 -0.71 9.80
CA ALA A 169 -5.73 0.24 10.65
C ALA A 169 -6.35 0.34 12.05
N GLU A 170 -7.68 0.40 12.12
CA GLU A 170 -8.40 0.35 13.40
C GLU A 170 -8.18 -0.96 14.14
N LYS A 171 -8.16 -2.09 13.42
CA LYS A 171 -7.82 -3.38 14.03
C LYS A 171 -6.40 -3.38 14.57
N ALA A 172 -5.43 -2.87 13.81
CA ALA A 172 -4.05 -2.80 14.26
C ALA A 172 -3.88 -1.94 15.52
N ALA A 173 -4.64 -0.85 15.64
CA ALA A 173 -4.67 -0.02 16.85
C ALA A 173 -5.22 -0.79 18.06
N ARG A 174 -6.37 -1.46 17.90
CA ARG A 174 -6.97 -2.29 18.97
C ARG A 174 -6.05 -3.44 19.41
N ASP A 175 -5.42 -4.12 18.47
CA ASP A 175 -4.47 -5.19 18.78
C ASP A 175 -3.27 -4.65 19.59
N ALA A 176 -2.77 -3.46 19.24
CA ALA A 176 -1.68 -2.82 19.98
C ALA A 176 -2.07 -2.48 21.44
N GLU A 177 -3.30 -2.03 21.67
CA GLU A 177 -3.80 -1.76 23.01
C GLU A 177 -3.95 -3.04 23.85
N ILE A 178 -4.41 -4.13 23.24
CA ILE A 178 -4.53 -5.44 23.91
C ILE A 178 -3.13 -5.95 24.29
N VAL A 179 -2.18 -5.89 23.37
CA VAL A 179 -0.81 -6.32 23.62
C VAL A 179 -0.14 -5.49 24.70
N GLU A 180 -0.35 -4.17 24.72
CA GLU A 180 0.24 -3.29 25.74
C GLU A 180 -0.29 -3.61 27.15
N ARG A 181 -1.59 -3.88 27.29
CA ARG A 181 -2.17 -4.28 28.56
C ARG A 181 -1.60 -5.60 29.06
N ALA A 182 -1.57 -6.60 28.20
CA ALA A 182 -1.00 -7.90 28.56
C ALA A 182 0.51 -7.81 28.87
N ALA A 183 1.27 -7.00 28.15
CA ALA A 183 2.69 -6.75 28.42
C ALA A 183 2.89 -6.15 29.82
N THR A 184 2.08 -5.17 30.19
CA THR A 184 2.11 -4.56 31.52
C THR A 184 1.80 -5.57 32.63
N ASP A 185 0.86 -6.50 32.41
CA ASP A 185 0.53 -7.55 33.35
C ASP A 185 1.69 -8.55 33.51
N TYR A 186 2.34 -8.97 32.43
CA TYR A 186 3.55 -9.82 32.49
C TYR A 186 4.71 -9.14 33.23
N GLU A 187 4.95 -7.85 33.03
CA GLU A 187 5.99 -7.10 33.73
C GLU A 187 5.68 -7.02 35.24
N ARG A 188 4.41 -6.81 35.60
CA ARG A 188 3.97 -6.78 37.00
C ARG A 188 4.24 -8.12 37.68
N VAL A 189 3.84 -9.24 37.07
CA VAL A 189 4.09 -10.59 37.61
C VAL A 189 5.57 -10.84 37.79
N ARG A 190 6.38 -10.55 36.78
CA ARG A 190 7.85 -10.70 36.84
C ARG A 190 8.49 -9.89 37.97
N SER A 191 7.98 -8.67 38.21
CA SER A 191 8.48 -7.81 39.30
C SER A 191 8.12 -8.35 40.69
N MET A 192 6.95 -8.99 40.84
CA MET A 192 6.53 -9.62 42.11
C MET A 192 7.36 -10.88 42.40
N GLU A 193 7.57 -11.72 41.41
CA GLU A 193 8.43 -12.92 41.52
C GLU A 193 9.86 -12.55 41.91
N GLY A 194 10.43 -11.53 41.29
CA GLY A 194 11.77 -11.03 41.64
C GLY A 194 11.88 -10.53 43.07
N ARG A 195 10.85 -9.89 43.60
CA ARG A 195 10.81 -9.47 45.03
C ARG A 195 10.70 -10.64 45.99
N ALA A 196 9.84 -11.63 45.68
CA ALA A 196 9.64 -12.81 46.50
C ALA A 196 10.96 -13.64 46.66
N VAL A 197 11.77 -13.69 45.62
CA VAL A 197 13.06 -14.36 45.63
C VAL A 197 14.09 -13.64 46.52
N ILE A 198 14.04 -12.31 46.57
CA ILE A 198 14.96 -11.49 47.38
C ILE A 198 14.62 -11.55 48.89
N GLU A 199 13.31 -11.61 49.23
CA GLU A 199 12.81 -11.61 50.60
C GLU A 199 12.89 -12.98 51.29
N GLY A 200 13.19 -14.09 50.61
CA GLY A 200 13.43 -15.46 51.10
C GLY A 200 12.52 -15.93 52.26
N PRO A 201 12.30 -17.21 52.48
CA PRO A 201 11.52 -17.63 53.63
C PRO A 201 12.26 -17.30 54.93
N ARG A 202 11.66 -16.47 55.78
CA ARG A 202 12.10 -16.25 57.16
C ARG A 202 11.87 -17.49 58.01
#